data_714b1b40aea68ff10354c4d46d59926e
#
_entry.id   714b1b40aea68ff10354c4d46d59926e
#
_cell.length_a   1.000
_cell.length_b   1.000
_cell.length_c   1.000
_cell.angle_alpha   90.00
_cell.angle_beta   90.00
_cell.angle_gamma   90.00
#
_symmetry.space_group_name_H-M   'P 1'
#
loop_
_entity.id
_entity.type
_entity.pdbx_description
1 polymer ?
#
loop_
_entity_poly.entity_id
_entity_poly.type
_entity_poly.pdbx_seq_one_letter_code
_entity_poly.pdbx_strand_id
1 'polypeptide(L)'
;MTIAAAERPAVSARDIVKRYGGVTALNGVSLDVGEGEIFGIIGPNGAGKSTLFDILCGITVPTSGSIRIMGSEIAGMPPHVIARSGVARTFQRTAVFAESTVLENLLFGRHASFRHGVLGRIAGSKSYTADQQAFQTRVEEVLALIGLDGERHRKAGVLAYGVQRRLAVGIALMSDPKIMFLDEPAAGMNGRETADFIALIRAIAPGRTILIVEHDMAVIRQLCGRALVVVDGKPVVVDAPHHVLSHPEVVTAYLGADDDE
;
A
#
# COMPACT_ATOMS: atom_id res chain seq x y z
N MET A 1 -22.35 15.00 -9.34
CA MET A 1 -22.60 13.54 -9.32
C MET A 1 -22.24 13.05 -7.93
N THR A 2 -23.22 12.58 -7.15
CA THR A 2 -23.01 12.19 -5.75
C THR A 2 -22.29 10.84 -5.74
N ILE A 3 -21.06 10.81 -5.21
CA ILE A 3 -20.33 9.57 -4.94
C ILE A 3 -21.18 8.79 -3.92
N ALA A 4 -21.67 7.61 -4.29
CA ALA A 4 -22.32 6.73 -3.33
C ALA A 4 -21.31 6.44 -2.22
N ALA A 5 -21.47 7.06 -1.06
CA ALA A 5 -20.63 6.83 0.10
C ALA A 5 -20.81 5.36 0.50
N ALA A 6 -19.73 4.60 0.54
CA ALA A 6 -19.73 3.31 1.20
C ALA A 6 -20.22 3.52 2.63
N GLU A 7 -21.14 2.68 3.13
CA GLU A 7 -21.77 2.87 4.46
C GLU A 7 -20.75 3.04 5.60
N ARG A 8 -19.52 2.54 5.45
CA ARG A 8 -18.37 2.81 6.33
C ARG A 8 -17.06 2.69 5.52
N PRO A 9 -16.42 3.81 5.11
CA PRO A 9 -15.14 3.74 4.41
C PRO A 9 -14.03 3.24 5.35
N ALA A 10 -13.19 2.33 4.84
CA ALA A 10 -11.97 1.91 5.53
C ALA A 10 -10.95 3.04 5.58
N VAL A 11 -10.87 3.83 4.50
CA VAL A 11 -10.04 5.04 4.39
C VAL A 11 -10.91 6.18 3.87
N SER A 12 -10.90 7.30 4.56
CA SER A 12 -11.58 8.54 4.14
C SER A 12 -10.63 9.71 4.28
N ALA A 13 -10.48 10.48 3.22
CA ALA A 13 -9.76 11.74 3.22
C ALA A 13 -10.68 12.86 2.71
N ARG A 14 -10.62 14.03 3.33
CA ARG A 14 -11.45 15.18 3.01
C ARG A 14 -10.62 16.43 2.87
N ASP A 15 -10.73 17.07 1.72
CA ASP A 15 -10.15 18.38 1.40
C ASP A 15 -8.67 18.48 1.75
N ILE A 16 -7.91 17.44 1.41
CA ILE A 16 -6.48 17.36 1.71
C ILE A 16 -5.73 18.41 0.91
N VAL A 17 -5.08 19.31 1.62
CA VAL A 17 -4.16 20.31 1.06
C VAL A 17 -2.76 20.04 1.61
N LYS A 18 -1.76 20.11 0.73
CA LYS A 18 -0.36 20.10 1.12
C LYS A 18 0.43 21.16 0.38
N ARG A 19 1.12 21.99 1.16
CA ARG A 19 2.03 23.02 0.64
C ARG A 19 3.44 22.79 1.16
N TYR A 20 4.40 22.97 0.27
CA TYR A 20 5.84 22.96 0.58
C TYR A 20 6.39 24.32 0.17
N GLY A 21 6.56 25.24 1.13
CA GLY A 21 6.91 26.61 0.81
C GLY A 21 5.89 27.26 -0.14
N GLY A 22 6.33 27.69 -1.32
CA GLY A 22 5.49 28.29 -2.37
C GLY A 22 4.75 27.29 -3.28
N VAL A 23 5.05 25.99 -3.17
CA VAL A 23 4.48 24.95 -4.04
C VAL A 23 3.31 24.25 -3.35
N THR A 24 2.16 24.21 -4.04
CA THR A 24 0.98 23.44 -3.59
C THR A 24 1.01 22.08 -4.25
N ALA A 25 1.44 21.04 -3.50
CA ALA A 25 1.53 19.66 -3.98
C ALA A 25 0.18 18.94 -4.01
N LEU A 26 -0.77 19.31 -3.12
CA LEU A 26 -2.15 18.83 -3.13
C LEU A 26 -3.09 19.98 -2.82
N ASN A 27 -4.23 20.02 -3.52
CA ASN A 27 -5.20 21.08 -3.43
C ASN A 27 -6.64 20.56 -3.39
N GLY A 28 -7.11 20.21 -2.19
CA GLY A 28 -8.49 19.79 -1.96
C GLY A 28 -8.80 18.35 -2.37
N VAL A 29 -7.83 17.43 -2.25
CA VAL A 29 -8.06 16.02 -2.61
C VAL A 29 -8.96 15.35 -1.58
N SER A 30 -10.04 14.73 -2.07
CA SER A 30 -10.98 13.95 -1.26
C SER A 30 -11.19 12.57 -1.87
N LEU A 31 -11.25 11.53 -1.02
CA LEU A 31 -11.51 10.16 -1.44
C LEU A 31 -12.17 9.34 -0.33
N ASP A 32 -12.93 8.32 -0.72
CA ASP A 32 -13.44 7.26 0.15
C ASP A 32 -13.11 5.91 -0.46
N VAL A 33 -12.53 5.03 0.35
CA VAL A 33 -12.22 3.65 -0.01
C VAL A 33 -13.02 2.72 0.90
N GLY A 34 -13.80 1.83 0.30
CA GLY A 34 -14.62 0.86 1.02
C GLY A 34 -13.79 -0.23 1.69
N GLU A 35 -14.35 -0.88 2.72
CA GLU A 35 -13.73 -2.08 3.28
C GLU A 35 -13.67 -3.20 2.24
N GLY A 36 -12.52 -3.87 2.12
CA GLY A 36 -12.31 -4.95 1.15
C GLY A 36 -12.11 -4.48 -0.30
N GLU A 37 -12.07 -3.19 -0.56
CA GLU A 37 -11.87 -2.63 -1.89
C GLU A 37 -10.39 -2.61 -2.27
N ILE A 38 -10.09 -2.88 -3.56
CA ILE A 38 -8.82 -2.52 -4.18
C ILE A 38 -9.03 -1.21 -4.94
N PHE A 39 -8.39 -0.14 -4.47
CA PHE A 39 -8.56 1.22 -4.95
C PHE A 39 -7.27 1.76 -5.58
N GLY A 40 -7.36 2.32 -6.79
CA GLY A 40 -6.25 2.90 -7.52
C GLY A 40 -6.09 4.41 -7.25
N ILE A 41 -4.86 4.90 -7.25
CA ILE A 41 -4.53 6.33 -7.33
C ILE A 41 -3.59 6.50 -8.51
N ILE A 42 -4.02 7.24 -9.52
CA ILE A 42 -3.31 7.41 -10.78
C ILE A 42 -3.15 8.88 -11.14
N GLY A 43 -2.27 9.17 -12.06
CA GLY A 43 -1.99 10.52 -12.54
C GLY A 43 -0.58 10.62 -13.11
N PRO A 44 -0.23 11.67 -13.85
CA PRO A 44 1.11 11.89 -14.40
C PRO A 44 2.18 12.04 -13.31
N ASN A 45 3.45 12.04 -13.73
CA ASN A 45 4.56 12.30 -12.82
C ASN A 45 4.43 13.71 -12.22
N GLY A 46 4.72 13.86 -10.94
CA GLY A 46 4.56 15.15 -10.24
C GLY A 46 3.13 15.49 -9.83
N ALA A 47 2.10 14.72 -10.18
CA ALA A 47 0.69 15.02 -9.85
C ALA A 47 0.36 15.02 -8.35
N GLY A 48 1.29 14.64 -7.46
CA GLY A 48 1.06 14.63 -6.01
C GLY A 48 0.67 13.27 -5.43
N LYS A 49 0.66 12.18 -6.22
CA LYS A 49 0.29 10.82 -5.77
C LYS A 49 1.09 10.35 -4.56
N SER A 50 2.42 10.42 -4.62
CA SER A 50 3.31 10.00 -3.51
C SER A 50 3.09 10.88 -2.28
N THR A 51 2.86 12.19 -2.46
CA THR A 51 2.52 13.11 -1.35
C THR A 51 1.21 12.71 -0.68
N LEU A 52 0.18 12.36 -1.46
CA LEU A 52 -1.10 11.86 -0.91
C LEU A 52 -0.89 10.56 -0.14
N PHE A 53 -0.13 9.62 -0.70
CA PHE A 53 0.20 8.36 -0.05
C PHE A 53 0.97 8.54 1.26
N ASP A 54 1.96 9.44 1.27
CA ASP A 54 2.73 9.79 2.47
C ASP A 54 1.84 10.38 3.57
N ILE A 55 0.86 11.19 3.17
CA ILE A 55 -0.10 11.79 4.09
C ILE A 55 -1.03 10.72 4.68
N LEU A 56 -1.57 9.82 3.85
CA LEU A 56 -2.43 8.72 4.30
C LEU A 56 -1.70 7.73 5.23
N CYS A 57 -0.38 7.63 5.11
CA CYS A 57 0.47 6.79 5.98
C CYS A 57 1.07 7.54 7.17
N GLY A 58 0.79 8.84 7.34
CA GLY A 58 1.30 9.67 8.42
C GLY A 58 2.79 10.02 8.33
N ILE A 59 3.44 9.78 7.17
CA ILE A 59 4.83 10.18 6.92
C ILE A 59 4.91 11.70 6.75
N THR A 60 3.89 12.28 6.13
CA THR A 60 3.77 13.72 5.91
C THR A 60 2.47 14.23 6.53
N VAL A 61 2.55 15.33 7.29
CA VAL A 61 1.36 15.99 7.84
C VAL A 61 0.73 16.87 6.76
N PRO A 62 -0.58 16.80 6.50
CA PRO A 62 -1.26 17.70 5.58
C PRO A 62 -1.23 19.14 6.12
N THR A 63 -1.32 20.13 5.23
CA THR A 63 -1.47 21.54 5.62
C THR A 63 -2.87 21.81 6.16
N SER A 64 -3.89 21.17 5.55
CA SER A 64 -5.27 21.15 6.03
C SER A 64 -6.00 19.92 5.49
N GLY A 65 -7.20 19.67 5.98
CA GLY A 65 -8.03 18.52 5.67
C GLY A 65 -8.07 17.52 6.82
N SER A 66 -8.87 16.47 6.67
CA SER A 66 -9.03 15.41 7.66
C SER A 66 -8.84 14.03 7.04
N ILE A 67 -8.34 13.07 7.82
CA ILE A 67 -8.09 11.69 7.36
C ILE A 67 -8.59 10.73 8.41
N ARG A 68 -9.40 9.79 8.00
CA ARG A 68 -9.89 8.73 8.88
C ARG A 68 -9.53 7.36 8.34
N ILE A 69 -9.07 6.51 9.22
CA ILE A 69 -8.83 5.08 8.96
C ILE A 69 -9.71 4.28 9.93
N MET A 70 -10.55 3.40 9.40
CA MET A 70 -11.54 2.62 10.16
C MET A 70 -12.35 3.52 11.11
N GLY A 71 -12.75 4.71 10.64
CA GLY A 71 -13.50 5.72 11.39
C GLY A 71 -12.71 6.57 12.38
N SER A 72 -11.45 6.24 12.68
CA SER A 72 -10.58 6.99 13.59
C SER A 72 -9.84 8.08 12.86
N GLU A 73 -9.84 9.31 13.39
CA GLU A 73 -9.04 10.42 12.85
C GLU A 73 -7.54 10.14 13.05
N ILE A 74 -6.75 10.29 11.98
CA ILE A 74 -5.31 10.00 12.00
C ILE A 74 -4.44 11.18 11.54
N ALA A 75 -5.02 12.29 11.14
CA ALA A 75 -4.26 13.44 10.65
C ALA A 75 -3.24 13.91 11.69
N GLY A 76 -1.97 13.98 11.29
CA GLY A 76 -0.86 14.35 12.19
C GLY A 76 -0.40 13.25 13.15
N MET A 77 -0.98 12.05 13.12
CA MET A 77 -0.46 10.92 13.89
C MET A 77 0.82 10.37 13.25
N PRO A 78 1.81 9.97 14.06
CA PRO A 78 3.03 9.39 13.54
C PRO A 78 2.80 7.99 12.94
N PRO A 79 3.62 7.56 11.93
CA PRO A 79 3.43 6.32 11.19
C PRO A 79 3.29 5.06 12.06
N HIS A 80 4.05 4.98 13.16
CA HIS A 80 3.99 3.82 14.05
C HIS A 80 2.65 3.68 14.80
N VAL A 81 1.92 4.77 15.02
CA VAL A 81 0.57 4.74 15.61
C VAL A 81 -0.43 4.26 14.56
N ILE A 82 -0.32 4.76 13.32
CA ILE A 82 -1.16 4.35 12.20
C ILE A 82 -0.95 2.87 11.89
N ALA A 83 0.30 2.39 11.90
CA ALA A 83 0.60 0.97 11.70
C ALA A 83 -0.07 0.07 12.75
N ARG A 84 -0.17 0.50 14.01
CA ARG A 84 -0.89 -0.24 15.07
C ARG A 84 -2.40 -0.32 14.84
N SER A 85 -2.96 0.52 13.98
CA SER A 85 -4.37 0.45 13.57
C SER A 85 -4.61 -0.58 12.45
N GLY A 86 -3.62 -1.42 12.14
CA GLY A 86 -3.72 -2.46 11.13
C GLY A 86 -3.41 -1.96 9.71
N VAL A 87 -2.59 -0.93 9.58
CA VAL A 87 -2.12 -0.39 8.31
C VAL A 87 -0.70 -0.87 8.03
N ALA A 88 -0.44 -1.37 6.82
CA ALA A 88 0.90 -1.64 6.33
C ALA A 88 1.15 -0.90 5.02
N ARG A 89 2.39 -0.48 4.79
CA ARG A 89 2.83 0.12 3.52
C ARG A 89 4.04 -0.63 2.99
N THR A 90 4.03 -0.91 1.68
CA THR A 90 5.25 -1.26 0.96
C THR A 90 5.91 0.03 0.45
N PHE A 91 7.22 0.11 0.52
CA PHE A 91 7.96 1.28 0.03
C PHE A 91 8.33 1.10 -1.44
N GLN A 92 8.40 2.23 -2.18
CA GLN A 92 8.77 2.28 -3.59
C GLN A 92 10.16 1.65 -3.87
N ARG A 93 11.14 1.85 -3.00
CA ARG A 93 12.39 1.06 -3.00
C ARG A 93 12.14 -0.26 -2.30
N THR A 94 12.54 -1.36 -2.95
CA THR A 94 12.40 -2.71 -2.39
C THR A 94 13.03 -2.76 -1.00
N ALA A 95 12.21 -2.67 0.03
CA ALA A 95 12.65 -2.64 1.43
C ALA A 95 12.97 -4.08 1.89
N VAL A 96 13.83 -4.78 1.13
CA VAL A 96 14.35 -6.08 1.52
C VAL A 96 15.79 -5.93 2.01
N PHE A 97 16.13 -6.62 3.07
CA PHE A 97 17.51 -6.72 3.54
C PHE A 97 18.24 -7.73 2.67
N ALA A 98 19.03 -7.23 1.70
CA ALA A 98 19.65 -8.04 0.64
C ALA A 98 20.56 -9.15 1.19
N GLU A 99 21.27 -8.88 2.28
CA GLU A 99 22.18 -9.84 2.90
C GLU A 99 21.49 -10.88 3.80
N SER A 100 20.22 -10.63 4.14
CA SER A 100 19.38 -11.57 4.92
C SER A 100 18.63 -12.53 4.00
N THR A 101 18.31 -13.70 4.54
CA THR A 101 17.48 -14.70 3.85
C THR A 101 16.03 -14.21 3.71
N VAL A 102 15.25 -14.87 2.85
CA VAL A 102 13.80 -14.64 2.73
C VAL A 102 13.13 -14.78 4.10
N LEU A 103 13.44 -15.85 4.84
CA LEU A 103 12.88 -16.08 6.16
C LEU A 103 13.21 -14.95 7.14
N GLU A 104 14.49 -14.51 7.21
CA GLU A 104 14.91 -13.42 8.08
C GLU A 104 14.21 -12.10 7.71
N ASN A 105 14.02 -11.84 6.43
CA ASN A 105 13.25 -10.67 5.97
C ASN A 105 11.81 -10.69 6.48
N LEU A 106 11.12 -11.83 6.42
CA LEU A 106 9.76 -11.96 6.98
C LEU A 106 9.75 -11.75 8.49
N LEU A 107 10.77 -12.24 9.20
CA LEU A 107 10.90 -12.03 10.64
C LEU A 107 10.96 -10.55 11.03
N PHE A 108 11.59 -9.70 10.21
CA PHE A 108 11.61 -8.23 10.44
C PHE A 108 10.22 -7.59 10.34
N GLY A 109 9.31 -8.11 9.49
CA GLY A 109 7.96 -7.59 9.36
C GLY A 109 7.10 -7.67 10.63
N ARG A 110 7.48 -8.52 11.60
CA ARG A 110 6.77 -8.67 12.88
C ARG A 110 7.06 -7.60 13.93
N HIS A 111 8.11 -6.80 13.78
CA HIS A 111 8.55 -5.91 14.88
C HIS A 111 7.45 -4.95 15.39
N ALA A 112 6.45 -4.63 14.58
CA ALA A 112 5.30 -3.82 14.98
C ALA A 112 4.29 -4.56 15.90
N SER A 113 4.35 -5.90 15.99
CA SER A 113 3.31 -6.73 16.64
C SER A 113 3.73 -7.33 17.99
N PHE A 114 4.97 -7.10 18.46
CA PHE A 114 5.39 -7.63 19.75
C PHE A 114 4.65 -6.96 20.93
N ARG A 115 3.72 -7.71 21.53
CA ARG A 115 2.99 -7.27 22.74
C ARG A 115 3.75 -7.52 24.05
N HIS A 116 4.78 -8.38 24.05
CA HIS A 116 5.49 -8.76 25.26
C HIS A 116 6.84 -8.07 25.36
N GLY A 117 7.04 -7.31 26.45
CA GLY A 117 8.33 -6.77 26.83
C GLY A 117 9.33 -7.89 27.21
N VAL A 118 10.60 -7.53 27.41
CA VAL A 118 11.71 -8.42 27.74
C VAL A 118 11.39 -9.36 28.93
N LEU A 119 10.60 -8.91 29.90
CA LEU A 119 10.18 -9.70 31.07
C LEU A 119 9.28 -10.89 30.73
N GLY A 120 8.40 -10.79 29.72
CA GLY A 120 7.55 -11.90 29.29
C GLY A 120 8.34 -13.03 28.59
N ARG A 121 9.49 -12.69 27.98
CA ARG A 121 10.40 -13.64 27.32
C ARG A 121 11.18 -14.48 28.35
N ILE A 122 11.50 -13.92 29.51
CA ILE A 122 12.27 -14.59 30.59
C ILE A 122 11.38 -15.56 31.38
N ALA A 123 10.08 -15.26 31.48
CA ALA A 123 9.16 -16.00 32.34
C ALA A 123 8.66 -17.34 31.72
N GLY A 124 9.00 -17.68 30.45
CA GLY A 124 8.60 -18.96 29.80
C GLY A 124 7.10 -19.24 29.84
N SER A 125 6.25 -18.19 29.80
CA SER A 125 4.82 -18.33 30.00
C SER A 125 4.16 -19.12 28.85
N LYS A 126 3.09 -19.86 29.13
CA LYS A 126 2.26 -20.56 28.12
C LYS A 126 1.80 -19.59 27.00
N SER A 127 1.61 -18.32 27.32
CA SER A 127 1.31 -17.24 26.37
C SER A 127 2.46 -17.01 25.37
N TYR A 128 3.72 -17.05 25.80
CA TYR A 128 4.88 -16.89 24.92
C TYR A 128 5.01 -18.04 23.91
N THR A 129 4.75 -19.28 24.36
CA THR A 129 4.81 -20.47 23.48
C THR A 129 3.69 -20.43 22.43
N ALA A 130 2.47 -20.01 22.80
CA ALA A 130 1.37 -19.85 21.89
C ALA A 130 1.62 -18.74 20.86
N ASP A 131 2.17 -17.58 21.28
CA ASP A 131 2.56 -16.50 20.39
C ASP A 131 3.66 -16.90 19.41
N GLN A 132 4.59 -17.75 19.85
CA GLN A 132 5.66 -18.26 18.99
C GLN A 132 5.12 -19.25 17.95
N GLN A 133 4.20 -20.12 18.33
CA GLN A 133 3.53 -21.05 17.41
C GLN A 133 2.69 -20.29 16.37
N ALA A 134 1.85 -19.35 16.82
CA ALA A 134 1.05 -18.52 15.93
C ALA A 134 1.93 -17.74 14.93
N PHE A 135 3.09 -17.31 15.38
CA PHE A 135 4.05 -16.64 14.51
C PHE A 135 4.67 -17.58 13.47
N GLN A 136 5.07 -18.78 13.85
CA GLN A 136 5.60 -19.76 12.90
C GLN A 136 4.53 -20.12 11.86
N THR A 137 3.28 -20.36 12.29
CA THR A 137 2.17 -20.59 11.37
C THR A 137 2.02 -19.41 10.39
N ARG A 138 2.10 -18.18 10.89
CA ARG A 138 2.00 -16.99 10.03
C ARG A 138 3.12 -16.89 9.01
N VAL A 139 4.35 -17.24 9.38
CA VAL A 139 5.50 -17.29 8.44
C VAL A 139 5.23 -18.30 7.32
N GLU A 140 4.76 -19.52 7.65
CA GLU A 140 4.45 -20.53 6.64
C GLU A 140 3.31 -20.10 5.72
N GLU A 141 2.23 -19.53 6.28
CA GLU A 141 1.13 -18.97 5.49
C GLU A 141 1.61 -17.89 4.51
N VAL A 142 2.44 -16.95 4.99
CA VAL A 142 2.94 -15.86 4.16
C VAL A 142 3.90 -16.38 3.09
N LEU A 143 4.81 -17.32 3.43
CA LEU A 143 5.69 -17.96 2.46
C LEU A 143 4.90 -18.62 1.33
N ALA A 144 3.86 -19.39 1.68
CA ALA A 144 2.99 -20.03 0.71
C ALA A 144 2.25 -19.01 -0.16
N LEU A 145 1.68 -17.94 0.44
CA LEU A 145 0.98 -16.88 -0.29
C LEU A 145 1.86 -16.16 -1.30
N ILE A 146 3.11 -15.84 -0.92
CA ILE A 146 4.05 -15.16 -1.81
C ILE A 146 4.82 -16.13 -2.74
N GLY A 147 4.61 -17.45 -2.59
CA GLY A 147 5.22 -18.49 -3.40
C GLY A 147 6.75 -18.59 -3.22
N LEU A 148 7.25 -18.46 -1.99
CA LEU A 148 8.69 -18.45 -1.68
C LEU A 148 9.11 -19.55 -0.70
N ASP A 149 8.32 -20.61 -0.53
CA ASP A 149 8.63 -21.74 0.36
C ASP A 149 10.00 -22.37 0.05
N GLY A 150 10.27 -22.61 -1.23
CA GLY A 150 11.53 -23.21 -1.71
C GLY A 150 12.73 -22.26 -1.61
N GLU A 151 12.49 -20.96 -1.44
CA GLU A 151 13.53 -19.92 -1.43
C GLU A 151 13.85 -19.41 -0.01
N ARG A 152 13.22 -19.99 1.03
CA ARG A 152 13.24 -19.47 2.41
C ARG A 152 14.64 -19.21 2.98
N HIS A 153 15.64 -20.01 2.59
CA HIS A 153 17.03 -19.90 3.06
C HIS A 153 17.95 -19.14 2.08
N ARG A 154 17.43 -18.71 0.94
CA ARG A 154 18.21 -17.89 -0.01
C ARG A 154 18.28 -16.45 0.44
N LYS A 155 19.41 -15.79 0.22
CA LYS A 155 19.57 -14.35 0.45
C LYS A 155 18.63 -13.57 -0.50
N ALA A 156 17.97 -12.54 0.04
CA ALA A 156 17.03 -11.74 -0.75
C ALA A 156 17.71 -11.02 -1.92
N GLY A 157 18.95 -10.59 -1.75
CA GLY A 157 19.69 -9.86 -2.78
C GLY A 157 20.04 -10.65 -4.05
N VAL A 158 19.99 -11.99 -4.01
CA VAL A 158 20.26 -12.83 -5.20
C VAL A 158 18.98 -13.24 -5.94
N LEU A 159 17.82 -12.84 -5.44
CA LEU A 159 16.54 -13.14 -6.07
C LEU A 159 16.26 -12.17 -7.24
N ALA A 160 15.54 -12.65 -8.25
CA ALA A 160 15.05 -11.78 -9.32
C ALA A 160 14.19 -10.64 -8.76
N TYR A 161 14.15 -9.51 -9.46
CA TYR A 161 13.49 -8.29 -8.99
C TYR A 161 12.00 -8.50 -8.64
N GLY A 162 11.23 -9.15 -9.49
CA GLY A 162 9.82 -9.47 -9.21
C GLY A 162 9.63 -10.36 -7.97
N VAL A 163 10.62 -11.25 -7.68
CA VAL A 163 10.60 -12.08 -6.48
C VAL A 163 10.88 -11.24 -5.22
N GLN A 164 11.80 -10.29 -5.30
CA GLN A 164 12.06 -9.35 -4.20
C GLN A 164 10.83 -8.49 -3.90
N ARG A 165 10.08 -8.07 -4.94
CA ARG A 165 8.82 -7.33 -4.77
C ARG A 165 7.75 -8.18 -4.06
N ARG A 166 7.61 -9.47 -4.43
CA ARG A 166 6.73 -10.40 -3.70
C ARG A 166 7.15 -10.56 -2.24
N LEU A 167 8.45 -10.63 -1.97
CA LEU A 167 8.98 -10.68 -0.60
C LEU A 167 8.63 -9.39 0.17
N ALA A 168 8.72 -8.21 -0.43
CA ALA A 168 8.35 -6.95 0.20
C ALA A 168 6.85 -6.93 0.60
N VAL A 169 5.97 -7.46 -0.24
CA VAL A 169 4.55 -7.69 0.11
C VAL A 169 4.43 -8.66 1.27
N GLY A 170 5.20 -9.76 1.27
CA GLY A 170 5.25 -10.73 2.35
C GLY A 170 5.65 -10.10 3.68
N ILE A 171 6.68 -9.25 3.71
CA ILE A 171 7.10 -8.51 4.90
C ILE A 171 5.94 -7.67 5.47
N ALA A 172 5.21 -6.96 4.60
CA ALA A 172 4.05 -6.19 5.01
C ALA A 172 2.91 -7.07 5.56
N LEU A 173 2.69 -8.25 4.96
CA LEU A 173 1.67 -9.22 5.39
C LEU A 173 1.96 -9.84 6.76
N MET A 174 3.21 -9.84 7.23
CA MET A 174 3.56 -10.40 8.54
C MET A 174 2.87 -9.71 9.71
N SER A 175 2.46 -8.45 9.55
CA SER A 175 1.70 -7.70 10.57
C SER A 175 0.19 -7.97 10.54
N ASP A 176 -0.28 -8.84 9.62
CA ASP A 176 -1.70 -9.11 9.33
C ASP A 176 -2.55 -7.84 9.16
N PRO A 177 -2.18 -7.00 8.19
CA PRO A 177 -2.82 -5.70 8.04
C PRO A 177 -4.26 -5.83 7.50
N LYS A 178 -5.14 -4.95 7.98
CA LYS A 178 -6.47 -4.75 7.39
C LYS A 178 -6.43 -3.85 6.17
N ILE A 179 -5.47 -2.93 6.15
CA ILE A 179 -5.29 -1.97 5.05
C ILE A 179 -3.83 -2.02 4.58
N MET A 180 -3.64 -2.16 3.28
CA MET A 180 -2.32 -2.16 2.65
C MET A 180 -2.20 -1.00 1.67
N PHE A 181 -1.07 -0.29 1.75
CA PHE A 181 -0.69 0.74 0.81
C PHE A 181 0.47 0.24 -0.05
N LEU A 182 0.26 0.13 -1.36
CA LEU A 182 1.23 -0.37 -2.33
C LEU A 182 1.67 0.77 -3.26
N ASP A 183 2.93 1.15 -3.18
CA ASP A 183 3.50 2.28 -3.92
C ASP A 183 4.29 1.77 -5.13
N GLU A 184 3.75 1.96 -6.33
CA GLU A 184 4.28 1.49 -7.62
C GLU A 184 4.82 0.04 -7.56
N PRO A 185 4.00 -0.91 -7.09
CA PRO A 185 4.50 -2.23 -6.78
C PRO A 185 4.91 -3.04 -8.02
N ALA A 186 4.37 -2.74 -9.21
CA ALA A 186 4.69 -3.41 -10.47
C ALA A 186 5.78 -2.69 -11.29
N ALA A 187 6.28 -1.53 -10.82
CA ALA A 187 7.30 -0.78 -11.54
C ALA A 187 8.57 -1.60 -11.81
N GLY A 188 9.04 -1.62 -13.06
CA GLY A 188 10.24 -2.35 -13.48
C GLY A 188 10.06 -3.86 -13.67
N MET A 189 8.84 -4.40 -13.54
CA MET A 189 8.52 -5.79 -13.83
C MET A 189 8.29 -6.02 -15.33
N ASN A 190 8.70 -7.17 -15.82
CA ASN A 190 8.27 -7.65 -17.15
C ASN A 190 6.82 -8.16 -17.10
N GLY A 191 6.20 -8.40 -18.29
CA GLY A 191 4.80 -8.78 -18.39
C GLY A 191 4.42 -10.06 -17.61
N ARG A 192 5.33 -11.04 -17.52
CA ARG A 192 5.11 -12.27 -16.73
C ARG A 192 5.15 -11.97 -15.23
N GLU A 193 6.15 -11.24 -14.78
CA GLU A 193 6.28 -10.83 -13.38
C GLU A 193 5.08 -9.99 -12.94
N THR A 194 4.60 -9.08 -13.80
CA THR A 194 3.38 -8.28 -13.55
C THR A 194 2.15 -9.18 -13.41
N ALA A 195 1.99 -10.18 -14.26
CA ALA A 195 0.87 -11.12 -14.17
C ALA A 195 0.91 -11.95 -12.88
N ASP A 196 2.08 -12.46 -12.50
CA ASP A 196 2.30 -13.18 -11.24
C ASP A 196 2.03 -12.28 -10.02
N PHE A 197 2.43 -11.01 -10.11
CA PHE A 197 2.17 -10.02 -9.05
C PHE A 197 0.67 -9.70 -8.94
N ILE A 198 -0.04 -9.52 -10.04
CA ILE A 198 -1.50 -9.32 -10.05
C ILE A 198 -2.21 -10.51 -9.40
N ALA A 199 -1.77 -11.74 -9.73
CA ALA A 199 -2.32 -12.95 -9.10
C ALA A 199 -2.10 -12.96 -7.58
N LEU A 200 -0.90 -12.55 -7.11
CA LEU A 200 -0.59 -12.41 -5.69
C LEU A 200 -1.54 -11.39 -5.03
N ILE A 201 -1.69 -10.18 -5.60
CA ILE A 201 -2.54 -9.15 -4.99
C ILE A 201 -3.99 -9.63 -4.90
N ARG A 202 -4.51 -10.31 -5.92
CA ARG A 202 -5.84 -10.93 -5.86
C ARG A 202 -5.97 -11.99 -4.76
N ALA A 203 -4.92 -12.79 -4.56
CA ALA A 203 -4.91 -13.85 -3.53
C ALA A 203 -4.90 -13.28 -2.10
N ILE A 204 -4.23 -12.13 -1.88
CA ILE A 204 -4.15 -11.51 -0.55
C ILE A 204 -5.29 -10.52 -0.27
N ALA A 205 -6.06 -10.09 -1.29
CA ALA A 205 -7.13 -9.10 -1.16
C ALA A 205 -8.31 -9.53 -0.26
N PRO A 206 -8.75 -10.81 -0.22
CA PRO A 206 -9.87 -11.18 0.64
C PRO A 206 -9.67 -10.76 2.09
N GLY A 207 -10.64 -9.97 2.61
CA GLY A 207 -10.60 -9.43 3.97
C GLY A 207 -9.65 -8.25 4.19
N ARG A 208 -9.07 -7.67 3.12
CA ARG A 208 -8.17 -6.52 3.17
C ARG A 208 -8.61 -5.42 2.22
N THR A 209 -8.42 -4.19 2.66
CA THR A 209 -8.54 -3.01 1.78
C THR A 209 -7.15 -2.69 1.24
N ILE A 210 -7.02 -2.49 -0.07
CA ILE A 210 -5.72 -2.25 -0.70
C ILE A 210 -5.80 -0.94 -1.50
N LEU A 211 -4.90 -0.01 -1.21
CA LEU A 211 -4.70 1.19 -2.02
C LEU A 211 -3.41 1.03 -2.82
N ILE A 212 -3.49 1.29 -4.13
CA ILE A 212 -2.37 1.12 -5.06
C ILE A 212 -2.13 2.44 -5.78
N VAL A 213 -0.91 2.98 -5.69
CA VAL A 213 -0.42 4.00 -6.63
C VAL A 213 0.26 3.27 -7.77
N GLU A 214 -0.14 3.53 -8.99
CA GLU A 214 0.44 2.95 -10.21
C GLU A 214 0.33 3.90 -11.38
N HIS A 215 1.26 3.77 -12.31
CA HIS A 215 1.23 4.43 -13.60
C HIS A 215 0.89 3.44 -14.73
N ASP A 216 1.03 2.13 -14.51
CA ASP A 216 0.61 1.09 -15.45
C ASP A 216 -0.92 0.89 -15.39
N MET A 217 -1.59 1.39 -16.44
CA MET A 217 -3.04 1.29 -16.55
C MET A 217 -3.55 -0.15 -16.73
N ALA A 218 -2.70 -1.08 -17.20
CA ALA A 218 -3.07 -2.48 -17.30
C ALA A 218 -3.20 -3.12 -15.91
N VAL A 219 -2.32 -2.76 -14.97
CA VAL A 219 -2.39 -3.18 -13.56
C VAL A 219 -3.64 -2.63 -12.89
N ILE A 220 -3.90 -1.32 -13.04
CA ILE A 220 -5.08 -0.65 -12.47
C ILE A 220 -6.37 -1.28 -12.97
N ARG A 221 -6.51 -1.51 -14.29
CA ARG A 221 -7.70 -2.15 -14.89
C ARG A 221 -7.94 -3.57 -14.40
N GLN A 222 -6.86 -4.29 -14.11
CA GLN A 222 -6.98 -5.69 -13.68
C GLN A 222 -7.23 -5.85 -12.18
N LEU A 223 -6.80 -4.90 -11.36
CA LEU A 223 -6.87 -5.00 -9.90
C LEU A 223 -7.95 -4.15 -9.26
N CYS A 224 -8.13 -2.91 -9.73
CA CYS A 224 -8.91 -1.91 -9.00
C CYS A 224 -10.39 -1.92 -9.43
N GLY A 225 -11.27 -1.82 -8.45
CA GLY A 225 -12.70 -1.59 -8.69
C GLY A 225 -12.98 -0.13 -9.07
N ARG A 226 -12.27 0.81 -8.42
CA ARG A 226 -12.31 2.25 -8.71
C ARG A 226 -10.91 2.83 -8.64
N ALA A 227 -10.74 3.99 -9.28
CA ALA A 227 -9.50 4.74 -9.21
C ALA A 227 -9.77 6.24 -9.10
N LEU A 228 -8.96 6.94 -8.31
CA LEU A 228 -8.85 8.39 -8.27
C LEU A 228 -7.78 8.84 -9.25
N VAL A 229 -8.12 9.79 -10.10
CA VAL A 229 -7.12 10.52 -10.90
C VAL A 229 -6.76 11.82 -10.20
N VAL A 230 -5.45 12.05 -10.08
CA VAL A 230 -4.89 13.31 -9.58
C VAL A 230 -4.06 13.94 -10.69
N VAL A 231 -4.31 15.22 -10.98
CA VAL A 231 -3.56 16.05 -11.94
C VAL A 231 -3.23 17.35 -11.25
N ASP A 232 -1.97 17.77 -11.27
CA ASP A 232 -1.48 19.03 -10.65
C ASP A 232 -1.97 19.21 -9.20
N GLY A 233 -1.94 18.13 -8.43
CA GLY A 233 -2.38 18.13 -7.03
C GLY A 233 -3.90 18.20 -6.83
N LYS A 234 -4.71 18.15 -7.87
CA LYS A 234 -6.18 18.21 -7.78
C LYS A 234 -6.83 16.88 -8.14
N PRO A 235 -7.93 16.50 -7.47
CA PRO A 235 -8.73 15.35 -7.89
C PRO A 235 -9.49 15.70 -9.17
N VAL A 236 -9.43 14.84 -10.19
CA VAL A 236 -10.16 15.02 -11.45
C VAL A 236 -11.42 14.17 -11.45
N VAL A 237 -11.28 12.87 -11.22
CA VAL A 237 -12.40 11.91 -11.25
C VAL A 237 -12.10 10.72 -10.34
N VAL A 238 -13.17 10.15 -9.77
CA VAL A 238 -13.14 8.84 -9.10
C VAL A 238 -14.21 7.97 -9.76
N ASP A 239 -13.79 6.94 -10.47
CA ASP A 239 -14.71 6.03 -11.17
C ASP A 239 -14.04 4.67 -11.43
N ALA A 240 -14.77 3.75 -12.05
CA ALA A 240 -14.21 2.50 -12.55
C ALA A 240 -13.08 2.77 -13.57
N PRO A 241 -12.01 1.96 -13.59
CA PRO A 241 -10.82 2.25 -14.40
C PRO A 241 -11.11 2.49 -15.90
N HIS A 242 -12.09 1.80 -16.48
CA HIS A 242 -12.44 1.97 -17.90
C HIS A 242 -13.09 3.34 -18.19
N HIS A 243 -13.86 3.89 -17.25
CA HIS A 243 -14.45 5.24 -17.39
C HIS A 243 -13.39 6.33 -17.17
N VAL A 244 -12.52 6.12 -16.18
CA VAL A 244 -11.42 7.04 -15.89
C VAL A 244 -10.55 7.26 -17.12
N LEU A 245 -10.19 6.21 -17.84
CA LEU A 245 -9.33 6.27 -19.03
C LEU A 245 -9.97 6.97 -20.24
N SER A 246 -11.29 7.07 -20.27
CA SER A 246 -12.02 7.80 -21.32
C SER A 246 -12.37 9.25 -20.93
N HIS A 247 -12.02 9.68 -19.71
CA HIS A 247 -12.31 11.03 -19.25
C HIS A 247 -11.44 12.07 -19.98
N PRO A 248 -12.02 13.13 -20.59
CA PRO A 248 -11.27 14.06 -21.45
C PRO A 248 -10.06 14.71 -20.77
N GLU A 249 -10.20 15.15 -19.51
CA GLU A 249 -9.11 15.77 -18.76
C GLU A 249 -7.97 14.76 -18.47
N VAL A 250 -8.31 13.49 -18.26
CA VAL A 250 -7.31 12.43 -18.03
C VAL A 250 -6.53 12.17 -19.32
N VAL A 251 -7.24 12.02 -20.45
CA VAL A 251 -6.61 11.83 -21.76
C VAL A 251 -5.65 12.98 -22.06
N THR A 252 -6.09 14.22 -21.86
CA THR A 252 -5.26 15.41 -22.09
C THR A 252 -4.02 15.43 -21.19
N ALA A 253 -4.17 15.10 -19.91
CA ALA A 253 -3.05 15.11 -18.95
C ALA A 253 -1.99 14.03 -19.23
N TYR A 254 -2.38 12.91 -19.83
CA TYR A 254 -1.43 11.85 -20.21
C TYR A 254 -0.80 12.09 -21.60
N LEU A 255 -1.55 12.63 -22.57
CA LEU A 255 -1.01 12.94 -23.90
C LEU A 255 -0.10 14.17 -23.89
N GLY A 256 -0.36 15.16 -23.02
CA GLY A 256 0.49 16.35 -22.88
C GLY A 256 1.79 16.10 -22.09
N ALA A 257 1.92 14.97 -21.40
CA ALA A 257 3.13 14.60 -20.67
C ALA A 257 4.18 13.91 -21.56
N ASP A 258 3.81 13.39 -22.72
CA ASP A 258 4.71 12.72 -23.67
C ASP A 258 5.46 13.71 -24.59
N ASP A 259 5.09 14.99 -24.61
CA ASP A 259 5.72 16.02 -25.47
C ASP A 259 6.90 16.77 -24.78
N ASP A 260 7.21 16.48 -23.52
CA ASP A 260 8.24 17.18 -22.72
C ASP A 260 9.46 16.29 -22.36
N GLU A 261 9.70 15.12 -23.02
CA GLU A 261 10.90 14.29 -22.85
C GLU A 261 11.87 14.39 -24.04
#